data_34dd0d9f7af8c2b6f85fc77d19e48482
#
_entry.id   34dd0d9f7af8c2b6f85fc77d19e48482
#
_cell.length_a   1.000
_cell.length_b   1.000
_cell.length_c   1.000
_cell.angle_alpha   90.00
_cell.angle_beta   90.00
_cell.angle_gamma   90.00
#
_symmetry.space_group_name_H-M   'P 1'
#
loop_
_entity.id
_entity.type
_entity.pdbx_description
1 polymer ?
#
loop_
_entity_poly.entity_id
_entity_poly.type
_entity_poly.pdbx_seq_one_letter_code
_entity_poly.pdbx_strand_id
1 'polypeptide(L)'
;LPITPFIPPAAVSALPTGIWSGAAGLPVLPFMPGQSPAVTKAPKWSTEVVRTASGRERRTAYWPSPLWQFELQYEVIRHRPGADELAILWEIFNVSQGQYSAFLFVDPTDCQVASAAFGTGDGSTKTFQLQRQLGSFAEPVYAVFDPTVLESGSPAGAYTLEPNGQIVFAAAPAEGVALTWSGYFYFGCRFLEDELSAEQITAQLWAGKSLKFTSIRP
;
A
#
# COMPACT_ATOMS: atom_id res chain seq x y z
N LEU A 1 -16.12 -3.07 21.64
CA LEU A 1 -16.81 -2.66 20.41
C LEU A 1 -16.57 -3.75 19.39
N PRO A 2 -17.60 -4.30 18.70
CA PRO A 2 -17.41 -5.27 17.66
C PRO A 2 -16.61 -4.61 16.53
N ILE A 3 -15.47 -5.20 16.17
CA ILE A 3 -14.69 -4.80 15.01
C ILE A 3 -15.51 -5.24 13.80
N THR A 4 -16.18 -4.29 13.15
CA THR A 4 -16.83 -4.56 11.87
C THR A 4 -15.72 -4.95 10.88
N PRO A 5 -15.79 -6.13 10.25
CA PRO A 5 -14.78 -6.48 9.24
C PRO A 5 -14.82 -5.41 8.15
N PHE A 6 -13.66 -4.82 7.85
CA PHE A 6 -13.50 -3.94 6.72
C PHE A 6 -13.81 -4.75 5.45
N ILE A 7 -14.91 -4.45 4.81
CA ILE A 7 -15.22 -4.93 3.47
C ILE A 7 -14.71 -3.83 2.55
N PRO A 8 -13.60 -4.06 1.79
CA PRO A 8 -13.20 -3.09 0.79
C PRO A 8 -14.39 -2.84 -0.15
N PRO A 9 -14.58 -1.60 -0.62
CA PRO A 9 -15.68 -1.29 -1.53
C PRO A 9 -15.68 -2.26 -2.71
N ALA A 10 -16.86 -2.74 -3.11
CA ALA A 10 -17.04 -3.77 -4.14
C ALA A 10 -16.41 -3.45 -5.52
N ALA A 11 -15.92 -2.23 -5.71
CA ALA A 11 -15.14 -1.79 -6.88
C ALA A 11 -13.72 -2.39 -6.95
N VAL A 12 -13.29 -3.16 -5.95
CA VAL A 12 -11.93 -3.72 -5.86
C VAL A 12 -11.73 -4.94 -6.76
N SER A 13 -12.78 -5.52 -7.33
CA SER A 13 -12.65 -6.67 -8.25
C SER A 13 -12.17 -6.29 -9.66
N ALA A 14 -12.09 -5.00 -9.98
CA ALA A 14 -11.49 -4.51 -11.21
C ALA A 14 -10.67 -3.26 -10.87
N LEU A 15 -9.36 -3.43 -10.67
CA LEU A 15 -8.43 -2.32 -10.62
C LEU A 15 -8.59 -1.51 -11.90
N PRO A 16 -8.90 -0.19 -11.84
CA PRO A 16 -8.98 0.62 -13.04
C PRO A 16 -7.65 0.52 -13.79
N THR A 17 -7.72 0.18 -15.06
CA THR A 17 -6.55 0.14 -15.95
C THR A 17 -5.88 1.51 -15.92
N GLY A 18 -4.62 1.60 -15.48
CA GLY A 18 -3.86 2.84 -15.50
C GLY A 18 -3.56 3.50 -14.17
N ILE A 19 -3.95 2.93 -13.02
CA ILE A 19 -3.69 3.54 -11.70
C ILE A 19 -2.21 3.48 -11.31
N TRP A 20 -1.54 2.46 -11.74
CA TRP A 20 -0.09 2.24 -11.59
C TRP A 20 0.33 1.28 -12.67
N SER A 21 1.30 1.64 -13.51
CA SER A 21 1.68 0.79 -14.63
C SER A 21 2.19 -0.59 -14.18
N GLY A 22 2.72 -0.67 -12.97
CA GLY A 22 3.07 -1.93 -12.31
C GLY A 22 1.91 -2.58 -11.56
N ALA A 23 0.79 -1.89 -11.35
CA ALA A 23 -0.37 -2.40 -10.61
C ALA A 23 -1.46 -2.99 -11.52
N ALA A 24 -1.48 -2.63 -12.81
CA ALA A 24 -2.41 -3.17 -13.78
C ALA A 24 -2.23 -4.70 -13.88
N GLY A 25 -3.23 -5.45 -13.42
CA GLY A 25 -3.19 -6.91 -13.42
C GLY A 25 -2.43 -7.55 -12.25
N LEU A 26 -1.95 -6.79 -11.27
CA LEU A 26 -1.36 -7.35 -10.06
C LEU A 26 -2.44 -8.02 -9.19
N PRO A 27 -2.13 -9.18 -8.58
CA PRO A 27 -3.05 -9.81 -7.65
C PRO A 27 -3.20 -8.95 -6.39
N VAL A 28 -4.41 -8.94 -5.82
CA VAL A 28 -4.67 -8.30 -4.54
C VAL A 28 -4.71 -9.38 -3.47
N LEU A 29 -3.92 -9.22 -2.41
CA LEU A 29 -3.96 -10.10 -1.25
C LEU A 29 -5.29 -9.87 -0.51
N PRO A 30 -6.24 -10.82 -0.55
CA PRO A 30 -7.54 -10.64 0.08
C PRO A 30 -7.42 -10.80 1.60
N PHE A 31 -8.32 -10.15 2.33
CA PHE A 31 -8.51 -10.43 3.73
C PHE A 31 -9.13 -11.83 3.89
N MET A 32 -8.53 -12.67 4.72
CA MET A 32 -9.01 -14.03 4.95
C MET A 32 -9.53 -14.20 6.38
N PRO A 33 -10.65 -14.92 6.57
CA PRO A 33 -11.26 -15.11 7.90
C PRO A 33 -10.34 -15.79 8.94
N GLY A 34 -9.36 -16.58 8.50
CA GLY A 34 -8.38 -17.24 9.38
C GLY A 34 -7.17 -16.38 9.74
N GLN A 35 -7.12 -15.14 9.25
CA GLN A 35 -6.07 -14.21 9.59
C GLN A 35 -6.22 -13.75 11.04
N SER A 36 -5.15 -13.83 11.82
CA SER A 36 -5.11 -13.25 13.17
C SER A 36 -5.35 -11.73 13.10
N PRO A 37 -6.08 -11.15 14.05
CA PRO A 37 -6.21 -9.70 14.13
C PRO A 37 -4.90 -8.98 14.41
N ALA A 38 -3.88 -9.71 14.86
CA ALA A 38 -2.54 -9.17 15.08
C ALA A 38 -1.79 -9.05 13.74
N VAL A 39 -1.61 -7.82 13.28
CA VAL A 39 -0.78 -7.47 12.13
C VAL A 39 0.42 -6.70 12.64
N THR A 40 1.63 -7.15 12.31
CA THR A 40 2.84 -6.35 12.56
C THR A 40 3.08 -5.45 11.37
N LYS A 41 3.20 -4.16 11.63
CA LYS A 41 3.51 -3.13 10.64
C LYS A 41 4.69 -2.30 11.12
N ALA A 42 5.76 -2.25 10.37
CA ALA A 42 6.98 -1.56 10.77
C ALA A 42 7.57 -0.72 9.63
N PRO A 43 7.86 0.58 9.85
CA PRO A 43 8.58 1.40 8.89
C PRO A 43 10.06 1.03 8.91
N LYS A 44 10.63 0.76 7.74
CA LYS A 44 12.06 0.47 7.55
C LYS A 44 12.72 1.60 6.79
N TRP A 45 13.80 2.11 7.35
CA TRP A 45 14.66 3.12 6.75
C TRP A 45 16.01 2.55 6.36
N SER A 46 16.69 3.21 5.44
CA SER A 46 18.09 2.94 5.11
C SER A 46 18.92 4.17 5.46
N THR A 47 19.78 4.02 6.45
CA THR A 47 20.64 5.10 6.96
C THR A 47 22.04 4.56 7.17
N GLU A 48 23.04 5.26 6.66
CA GLU A 48 24.44 5.01 6.99
C GLU A 48 24.86 5.89 8.17
N VAL A 49 25.54 5.29 9.13
CA VAL A 49 26.11 5.99 10.29
C VAL A 49 27.60 5.72 10.34
N VAL A 50 28.41 6.73 10.08
CA VAL A 50 29.88 6.66 10.14
C VAL A 50 30.35 7.37 11.40
N ARG A 51 31.11 6.67 12.25
CA ARG A 51 31.73 7.23 13.45
C ARG A 51 33.20 7.48 13.22
N THR A 52 33.65 8.66 13.61
CA THR A 52 35.08 9.03 13.60
C THR A 52 35.74 8.63 14.92
N ALA A 53 37.08 8.54 14.92
CA ALA A 53 37.85 8.27 16.16
C ALA A 53 37.63 9.30 17.27
N SER A 54 37.21 10.52 16.93
CA SER A 54 36.86 11.59 17.88
C SER A 54 35.44 11.47 18.46
N GLY A 55 34.69 10.38 18.13
CA GLY A 55 33.32 10.16 18.61
C GLY A 55 32.24 10.94 17.86
N ARG A 56 32.57 11.72 16.85
CA ARG A 56 31.59 12.42 16.01
C ARG A 56 30.92 11.43 15.04
N GLU A 57 29.62 11.62 14.81
CA GLU A 57 28.85 10.81 13.87
C GLU A 57 28.47 11.65 12.64
N ARG A 58 28.64 11.03 11.45
CA ARG A 58 28.03 11.48 10.20
C ARG A 58 26.92 10.51 9.84
N ARG A 59 25.72 11.02 9.55
CA ARG A 59 24.55 10.24 9.18
C ARG A 59 24.10 10.63 7.78
N THR A 60 23.82 9.64 6.96
CA THR A 60 23.32 9.81 5.59
C THR A 60 22.06 8.97 5.43
N ALA A 61 20.91 9.61 5.13
CA ALA A 61 19.69 8.91 4.82
C ALA A 61 19.62 8.63 3.31
N TYR A 62 19.43 7.36 2.93
CA TYR A 62 19.34 6.96 1.53
C TYR A 62 17.93 7.04 0.96
N TRP A 63 16.92 6.97 1.81
CA TRP A 63 15.53 6.93 1.38
C TRP A 63 14.76 8.18 1.82
N PRO A 64 13.93 8.76 0.94
CA PRO A 64 13.11 9.92 1.27
C PRO A 64 11.86 9.54 2.09
N SER A 65 11.42 8.28 2.02
CA SER A 65 10.30 7.72 2.77
C SER A 65 10.62 6.28 3.20
N PRO A 66 9.96 5.72 4.23
CA PRO A 66 10.20 4.35 4.66
C PRO A 66 9.65 3.34 3.64
N LEU A 67 10.13 2.10 3.71
CA LEU A 67 9.43 0.93 3.22
C LEU A 67 8.68 0.30 4.40
N TRP A 68 7.42 -0.06 4.19
CA TRP A 68 6.61 -0.69 5.21
C TRP A 68 6.78 -2.20 5.15
N GLN A 69 7.18 -2.79 6.26
CA GLN A 69 7.20 -4.23 6.42
C GLN A 69 5.95 -4.68 7.15
N PHE A 70 5.34 -5.73 6.64
CA PHE A 70 4.14 -6.34 7.18
C PHE A 70 4.41 -7.80 7.53
N GLU A 71 3.82 -8.23 8.63
CA GLU A 71 3.77 -9.65 9.00
C GLU A 71 2.34 -9.99 9.40
N LEU A 72 1.72 -10.86 8.61
CA LEU A 72 0.39 -11.42 8.86
C LEU A 72 0.54 -12.81 9.46
N GLN A 73 -0.23 -13.11 10.49
CA GLN A 73 -0.27 -14.43 11.10
C GLN A 73 -1.60 -15.11 10.76
N TYR A 74 -1.54 -16.37 10.39
CA TYR A 74 -2.70 -17.21 10.12
C TYR A 74 -2.72 -18.35 11.13
N GLU A 75 -3.71 -18.34 12.03
CA GLU A 75 -3.87 -19.39 13.03
C GLU A 75 -4.44 -20.66 12.40
N VAL A 76 -5.43 -20.48 11.53
CA VAL A 76 -6.10 -21.56 10.83
C VAL A 76 -6.39 -21.14 9.39
N ILE A 77 -6.00 -21.98 8.45
CA ILE A 77 -6.25 -21.82 7.01
C ILE A 77 -7.08 -23.01 6.55
N ARG A 78 -8.21 -22.76 5.89
CA ARG A 78 -9.08 -23.80 5.39
C ARG A 78 -8.65 -24.22 3.99
N HIS A 79 -8.79 -25.53 3.74
CA HIS A 79 -8.59 -26.12 2.42
C HIS A 79 -9.74 -27.11 2.14
N ARG A 80 -10.88 -26.59 1.70
CA ARG A 80 -12.08 -27.37 1.41
C ARG A 80 -12.94 -26.68 0.34
N PRO A 81 -13.80 -27.42 -0.39
CA PRO A 81 -14.74 -26.82 -1.33
C PRO A 81 -15.59 -25.71 -0.70
N GLY A 82 -15.60 -24.52 -1.33
CA GLY A 82 -16.32 -23.35 -0.85
C GLY A 82 -15.61 -22.51 0.23
N ALA A 83 -14.45 -22.95 0.71
CA ALA A 83 -13.61 -22.16 1.64
C ALA A 83 -12.15 -22.63 1.49
N ASP A 84 -11.46 -22.13 0.47
CA ASP A 84 -10.11 -22.58 0.11
C ASP A 84 -9.10 -21.41 0.21
N GLU A 85 -8.84 -20.99 1.44
CA GLU A 85 -7.91 -19.91 1.75
C GLU A 85 -6.46 -20.29 1.41
N LEU A 86 -6.12 -21.57 1.56
CA LEU A 86 -4.78 -22.08 1.26
C LEU A 86 -4.48 -22.01 -0.24
N ALA A 87 -5.44 -22.38 -1.09
CA ALA A 87 -5.27 -22.27 -2.54
C ALA A 87 -5.12 -20.80 -2.98
N ILE A 88 -5.86 -19.88 -2.39
CA ILE A 88 -5.73 -18.43 -2.66
C ILE A 88 -4.35 -17.93 -2.29
N LEU A 89 -3.82 -18.31 -1.12
CA LEU A 89 -2.46 -17.93 -0.71
C LEU A 89 -1.40 -18.47 -1.64
N TRP A 90 -1.51 -19.75 -2.01
CA TRP A 90 -0.59 -20.38 -2.95
C TRP A 90 -0.70 -19.78 -4.36
N GLU A 91 -1.91 -19.43 -4.80
CA GLU A 91 -2.12 -18.77 -6.09
C GLU A 91 -1.36 -17.42 -6.12
N ILE A 92 -1.58 -16.55 -5.15
CA ILE A 92 -0.91 -15.24 -5.10
C ILE A 92 0.60 -15.40 -5.02
N PHE A 93 1.09 -16.30 -4.17
CA PHE A 93 2.50 -16.56 -4.00
C PHE A 93 3.16 -17.07 -5.29
N ASN A 94 2.51 -18.03 -5.97
CA ASN A 94 3.02 -18.60 -7.21
C ASN A 94 2.91 -17.63 -8.40
N VAL A 95 1.83 -16.86 -8.50
CA VAL A 95 1.69 -15.80 -9.53
C VAL A 95 2.74 -14.73 -9.33
N SER A 96 3.05 -14.37 -8.08
CA SER A 96 4.12 -13.43 -7.75
C SER A 96 5.52 -14.02 -7.89
N GLN A 97 5.65 -15.34 -8.07
CA GLN A 97 6.93 -16.06 -8.13
C GLN A 97 7.81 -15.74 -6.90
N GLY A 98 7.23 -15.88 -5.70
CA GLY A 98 7.89 -15.51 -4.46
C GLY A 98 8.22 -14.02 -4.42
N GLN A 99 9.49 -13.68 -4.24
CA GLN A 99 9.96 -12.30 -4.12
C GLN A 99 10.01 -11.51 -5.44
N TYR A 100 9.81 -12.16 -6.60
CA TYR A 100 10.09 -11.56 -7.90
C TYR A 100 9.07 -10.49 -8.31
N SER A 101 7.79 -10.78 -8.25
CA SER A 101 6.73 -9.87 -8.70
C SER A 101 5.99 -9.21 -7.55
N ALA A 102 5.35 -8.09 -7.84
CA ALA A 102 4.56 -7.35 -6.87
C ALA A 102 3.12 -7.88 -6.77
N PHE A 103 2.51 -7.60 -5.64
CA PHE A 103 1.07 -7.72 -5.40
C PHE A 103 0.56 -6.51 -4.62
N LEU A 104 -0.75 -6.33 -4.56
CA LEU A 104 -1.37 -5.25 -3.81
C LEU A 104 -1.86 -5.73 -2.45
N PHE A 105 -1.61 -4.95 -1.43
CA PHE A 105 -2.07 -5.19 -0.07
C PHE A 105 -2.90 -4.01 0.44
N VAL A 106 -4.08 -4.31 0.95
CA VAL A 106 -4.95 -3.36 1.64
C VAL A 106 -4.73 -3.50 3.14
N ASP A 107 -4.17 -2.47 3.77
CA ASP A 107 -4.13 -2.40 5.23
C ASP A 107 -5.47 -1.86 5.73
N PRO A 108 -6.29 -2.66 6.43
CA PRO A 108 -7.61 -2.19 6.89
C PRO A 108 -7.56 -0.99 7.82
N THR A 109 -6.41 -0.75 8.46
CA THR A 109 -6.22 0.36 9.42
C THR A 109 -5.62 1.60 8.76
N ASP A 110 -5.10 1.47 7.52
CA ASP A 110 -4.35 2.54 6.86
C ASP A 110 -4.45 2.39 5.33
N CYS A 111 -5.67 2.48 4.80
CA CYS A 111 -5.94 2.44 3.37
C CYS A 111 -6.77 3.64 2.89
N GLN A 112 -7.21 4.51 3.80
CA GLN A 112 -8.06 5.65 3.49
C GLN A 112 -7.36 6.96 3.82
N VAL A 113 -7.53 7.92 2.92
CA VAL A 113 -7.07 9.29 3.10
C VAL A 113 -8.28 10.22 3.10
N ALA A 114 -8.32 11.14 4.05
CA ALA A 114 -9.36 12.14 4.17
C ALA A 114 -8.73 13.54 4.20
N SER A 115 -9.00 14.35 3.18
CA SER A 115 -8.56 15.74 3.05
C SER A 115 -7.07 15.96 3.29
N ALA A 116 -6.21 15.04 2.84
CA ALA A 116 -4.77 15.20 2.98
C ALA A 116 -4.24 16.23 1.98
N ALA A 117 -3.40 17.14 2.46
CA ALA A 117 -2.69 18.09 1.60
C ALA A 117 -1.60 17.34 0.82
N PHE A 118 -1.49 17.66 -0.48
CA PHE A 118 -0.45 17.07 -1.35
C PHE A 118 0.33 18.10 -2.15
N GLY A 119 0.00 19.38 -2.02
CA GLY A 119 0.72 20.46 -2.66
C GLY A 119 0.02 21.81 -2.55
N THR A 120 0.65 22.80 -3.16
CA THR A 120 0.11 24.15 -3.35
C THR A 120 0.37 24.55 -4.80
N GLY A 121 -0.62 25.11 -5.46
CA GLY A 121 -0.49 25.64 -6.81
C GLY A 121 0.57 26.74 -6.88
N ASP A 122 1.30 26.81 -7.97
CA ASP A 122 2.30 27.83 -8.31
C ASP A 122 1.99 28.53 -9.65
N GLY A 123 0.83 28.23 -10.25
CA GLY A 123 0.41 28.75 -11.54
C GLY A 123 1.12 28.13 -12.75
N SER A 124 2.07 27.21 -12.55
CA SER A 124 2.90 26.62 -13.61
C SER A 124 2.95 25.10 -13.58
N THR A 125 3.09 24.51 -12.40
CA THR A 125 3.19 23.08 -12.20
C THR A 125 1.84 22.42 -12.37
N LYS A 126 1.80 21.34 -13.18
CA LYS A 126 0.58 20.55 -13.43
C LYS A 126 0.58 19.19 -12.77
N THR A 127 1.75 18.65 -12.44
CA THR A 127 1.90 17.28 -11.92
C THR A 127 2.24 17.31 -10.45
N PHE A 128 1.42 16.62 -9.63
CA PHE A 128 1.58 16.54 -8.19
C PHE A 128 1.46 15.09 -7.74
N GLN A 129 2.35 14.68 -6.81
CA GLN A 129 2.30 13.37 -6.18
C GLN A 129 1.30 13.38 -5.04
N LEU A 130 0.33 12.45 -5.06
CA LEU A 130 -0.58 12.26 -3.93
C LEU A 130 0.17 11.73 -2.72
N GLN A 131 -0.21 12.24 -1.55
CA GLN A 131 0.45 11.95 -0.29
C GLN A 131 -0.58 11.62 0.78
N ARG A 132 -0.18 10.80 1.75
CA ARG A 132 -0.89 10.61 3.01
C ARG A 132 -0.15 11.30 4.15
N GLN A 133 -0.86 11.62 5.21
CA GLN A 133 -0.29 12.28 6.38
C GLN A 133 -0.24 11.30 7.56
N LEU A 134 0.94 11.18 8.17
CA LEU A 134 1.17 10.47 9.42
C LEU A 134 1.65 11.49 10.47
N GLY A 135 0.72 12.18 11.10
CA GLY A 135 1.04 13.34 11.91
C GLY A 135 1.63 14.47 11.05
N SER A 136 2.85 14.90 11.34
CA SER A 136 3.57 15.91 10.56
C SER A 136 4.39 15.34 9.39
N PHE A 137 4.42 14.01 9.25
CA PHE A 137 5.17 13.35 8.18
C PHE A 137 4.26 13.06 7.00
N ALA A 138 4.65 13.54 5.81
CA ALA A 138 3.97 13.29 4.56
C ALA A 138 4.70 12.18 3.78
N GLU A 139 3.95 11.23 3.26
CA GLU A 139 4.46 10.08 2.52
C GLU A 139 3.73 9.92 1.19
N PRO A 140 4.43 9.69 0.06
CA PRO A 140 3.80 9.46 -1.22
C PRO A 140 2.99 8.15 -1.21
N VAL A 141 1.82 8.17 -1.86
CA VAL A 141 1.00 6.99 -2.12
C VAL A 141 0.97 6.70 -3.62
N TYR A 142 0.94 5.43 -3.99
CA TYR A 142 1.17 5.04 -5.38
C TYR A 142 -0.04 4.35 -6.02
N ALA A 143 -0.58 3.32 -5.42
CA ALA A 143 -1.76 2.64 -5.97
C ALA A 143 -3.03 3.27 -5.40
N VAL A 144 -3.51 4.33 -6.05
CA VAL A 144 -4.63 5.16 -5.58
C VAL A 144 -5.92 4.81 -6.29
N PHE A 145 -7.02 4.84 -5.57
CA PHE A 145 -8.35 4.56 -6.07
C PHE A 145 -9.32 5.69 -5.75
N ASP A 146 -10.14 6.03 -6.75
CA ASP A 146 -11.25 6.96 -6.65
C ASP A 146 -10.87 8.26 -5.90
N PRO A 147 -9.81 8.96 -6.34
CA PRO A 147 -9.38 10.17 -5.68
C PRO A 147 -10.36 11.30 -5.96
N THR A 148 -10.84 11.91 -4.89
CA THR A 148 -11.54 13.20 -4.94
C THR A 148 -10.54 14.30 -4.65
N VAL A 149 -10.26 15.15 -5.63
CA VAL A 149 -9.29 16.24 -5.53
C VAL A 149 -10.01 17.56 -5.35
N LEU A 150 -9.54 18.37 -4.41
CA LEU A 150 -10.08 19.70 -4.13
C LEU A 150 -9.00 20.77 -4.28
N GLU A 151 -9.38 21.90 -4.86
CA GLU A 151 -8.62 23.14 -4.94
C GLU A 151 -9.24 24.16 -3.97
N SER A 152 -8.53 24.50 -2.90
CA SER A 152 -9.00 25.39 -1.82
C SER A 152 -10.42 25.03 -1.34
N GLY A 153 -10.72 23.72 -1.22
CA GLY A 153 -11.99 23.21 -0.72
C GLY A 153 -13.10 23.07 -1.78
N SER A 154 -12.88 23.51 -3.02
CA SER A 154 -13.80 23.30 -4.13
C SER A 154 -13.35 22.14 -5.02
N PRO A 155 -14.27 21.43 -5.71
CA PRO A 155 -13.86 20.38 -6.65
C PRO A 155 -12.84 20.90 -7.66
N ALA A 156 -11.76 20.15 -7.84
CA ALA A 156 -10.71 20.50 -8.78
C ALA A 156 -11.22 20.49 -10.22
N GLY A 157 -10.56 21.25 -11.08
CA GLY A 157 -10.75 21.19 -12.51
C GLY A 157 -10.43 19.81 -13.11
N ALA A 158 -10.44 19.70 -14.43
CA ALA A 158 -10.12 18.44 -15.10
C ALA A 158 -8.69 17.99 -14.79
N TYR A 159 -8.54 16.74 -14.35
CA TYR A 159 -7.26 16.09 -14.08
C TYR A 159 -7.29 14.63 -14.53
N THR A 160 -6.11 14.04 -14.68
CA THR A 160 -5.90 12.61 -14.86
C THR A 160 -5.11 12.04 -13.69
N LEU A 161 -5.48 10.83 -13.26
CA LEU A 161 -4.68 10.05 -12.33
C LEU A 161 -3.70 9.21 -13.14
N GLU A 162 -2.42 9.49 -12.97
CA GLU A 162 -1.35 8.74 -13.62
C GLU A 162 -0.98 7.49 -12.81
N PRO A 163 -0.36 6.50 -13.46
CA PRO A 163 0.34 5.44 -12.76
C PRO A 163 1.28 6.04 -11.72
N ASN A 164 1.51 5.38 -10.62
CA ASN A 164 2.32 5.85 -9.49
C ASN A 164 1.68 6.91 -8.57
N GLY A 165 0.37 7.16 -8.68
CA GLY A 165 -0.35 8.05 -7.76
C GLY A 165 -0.12 9.53 -8.00
N GLN A 166 0.26 9.92 -9.22
CA GLN A 166 0.37 11.33 -9.61
C GLN A 166 -0.95 11.84 -10.19
N ILE A 167 -1.27 13.09 -9.86
CA ILE A 167 -2.35 13.85 -10.48
C ILE A 167 -1.74 14.81 -11.48
N VAL A 168 -2.24 14.79 -12.72
CA VAL A 168 -1.88 15.75 -13.78
C VAL A 168 -3.09 16.61 -14.11
N PHE A 169 -3.03 17.90 -13.75
CA PHE A 169 -4.08 18.86 -14.05
C PHE A 169 -4.04 19.29 -15.51
N ALA A 170 -5.20 19.46 -16.14
CA ALA A 170 -5.30 19.99 -17.48
C ALA A 170 -4.79 21.45 -17.55
N ALA A 171 -5.09 22.25 -16.53
CA ALA A 171 -4.56 23.59 -16.33
C ALA A 171 -3.83 23.64 -14.98
N ALA A 172 -2.69 24.33 -14.92
CA ALA A 172 -1.95 24.46 -13.66
C ALA A 172 -2.81 25.18 -12.60
N PRO A 173 -2.89 24.66 -11.35
CA PRO A 173 -3.57 25.33 -10.26
C PRO A 173 -2.94 26.70 -9.99
N ALA A 174 -3.77 27.71 -9.76
CA ALA A 174 -3.29 29.08 -9.53
C ALA A 174 -2.36 29.18 -8.31
N GLU A 175 -1.51 30.19 -8.29
CA GLU A 175 -0.58 30.44 -7.18
C GLU A 175 -1.32 30.57 -5.85
N GLY A 176 -0.84 29.87 -4.82
CA GLY A 176 -1.42 29.88 -3.48
C GLY A 176 -2.62 28.96 -3.26
N VAL A 177 -3.13 28.29 -4.30
CA VAL A 177 -4.24 27.35 -4.18
C VAL A 177 -3.78 26.09 -3.42
N ALA A 178 -4.42 25.79 -2.28
CA ALA A 178 -4.15 24.58 -1.52
C ALA A 178 -4.79 23.37 -2.21
N LEU A 179 -3.99 22.31 -2.42
CA LEU A 179 -4.43 21.07 -3.04
C LEU A 179 -4.62 20.01 -1.95
N THR A 180 -5.83 19.46 -1.88
CA THR A 180 -6.17 18.37 -0.95
C THR A 180 -6.87 17.25 -1.68
N TRP A 181 -6.79 16.04 -1.14
CA TRP A 181 -7.46 14.88 -1.71
C TRP A 181 -8.01 13.95 -0.65
N SER A 182 -9.00 13.18 -1.07
CA SER A 182 -9.58 12.07 -0.31
C SER A 182 -9.73 10.87 -1.22
N GLY A 183 -9.59 9.67 -0.70
CA GLY A 183 -9.71 8.44 -1.48
C GLY A 183 -9.11 7.25 -0.76
N TYR A 184 -8.87 6.20 -1.51
CA TYR A 184 -8.27 4.95 -1.02
C TYR A 184 -6.95 4.68 -1.71
N PHE A 185 -6.06 3.93 -1.06
CA PHE A 185 -4.81 3.47 -1.64
C PHE A 185 -4.47 2.06 -1.18
N TYR A 186 -3.67 1.38 -1.97
CA TYR A 186 -3.07 0.09 -1.63
C TYR A 186 -1.56 0.24 -1.49
N PHE A 187 -0.98 -0.64 -0.69
CA PHE A 187 0.46 -0.83 -0.70
C PHE A 187 0.81 -1.79 -1.83
N GLY A 188 1.67 -1.37 -2.76
CA GLY A 188 2.36 -2.29 -3.65
C GLY A 188 3.42 -3.02 -2.84
N CYS A 189 3.35 -4.34 -2.79
CA CYS A 189 4.20 -5.15 -1.92
C CYS A 189 4.88 -6.27 -2.71
N ARG A 190 5.96 -6.83 -2.15
CA ARG A 190 6.56 -8.09 -2.56
C ARG A 190 6.83 -8.96 -1.34
N PHE A 191 6.81 -10.26 -1.51
CA PHE A 191 7.18 -11.18 -0.43
C PHE A 191 8.64 -10.99 -0.03
N LEU A 192 8.98 -11.34 1.21
CA LEU A 192 10.35 -11.30 1.73
C LEU A 192 11.07 -12.65 1.62
N GLU A 193 10.32 -13.71 1.36
CA GLU A 193 10.81 -15.09 1.31
C GLU A 193 10.35 -15.75 0.00
N ASP A 194 11.15 -16.68 -0.53
CA ASP A 194 10.82 -17.47 -1.72
C ASP A 194 10.18 -18.81 -1.36
N GLU A 195 9.82 -18.98 -0.08
CA GLU A 195 9.15 -20.16 0.45
C GLU A 195 7.91 -19.75 1.23
N LEU A 196 6.79 -20.39 0.92
CA LEU A 196 5.55 -20.29 1.68
C LEU A 196 5.18 -21.69 2.19
N SER A 197 5.43 -21.94 3.48
CA SER A 197 5.14 -23.22 4.11
C SER A 197 3.84 -23.18 4.90
N ALA A 198 3.05 -24.23 4.81
CA ALA A 198 1.87 -24.47 5.62
C ALA A 198 1.93 -25.90 6.17
N GLU A 199 1.48 -26.09 7.43
CA GLU A 199 1.48 -27.36 8.11
C GLU A 199 0.05 -27.89 8.22
N GLN A 200 -0.16 -29.13 7.82
CA GLN A 200 -1.49 -29.75 7.89
C GLN A 200 -1.80 -30.19 9.31
N ILE A 201 -2.88 -29.64 9.89
CA ILE A 201 -3.39 -30.03 11.21
C ILE A 201 -4.37 -31.20 11.07
N THR A 202 -5.29 -31.08 10.09
CA THR A 202 -6.28 -32.11 9.74
C THR A 202 -6.50 -32.12 8.24
N ALA A 203 -7.32 -33.02 7.73
CA ALA A 203 -7.59 -33.14 6.28
C ALA A 203 -8.06 -31.82 5.59
N GLN A 204 -8.64 -30.90 6.35
CA GLN A 204 -9.22 -29.67 5.81
C GLN A 204 -8.72 -28.38 6.49
N LEU A 205 -7.84 -28.51 7.49
CA LEU A 205 -7.31 -27.41 8.26
C LEU A 205 -5.78 -27.41 8.26
N TRP A 206 -5.21 -26.25 8.02
CA TRP A 206 -3.78 -26.03 7.99
C TRP A 206 -3.40 -24.91 8.95
N ALA A 207 -2.25 -25.03 9.60
CA ALA A 207 -1.62 -23.93 10.29
C ALA A 207 -0.77 -23.14 9.29
N GLY A 208 -1.05 -21.87 9.16
CA GLY A 208 -0.20 -20.96 8.41
C GLY A 208 0.95 -20.48 9.29
N LYS A 209 2.15 -20.41 8.71
CA LYS A 209 3.22 -19.59 9.27
C LYS A 209 2.96 -18.12 8.97
N SER A 210 3.73 -17.24 9.61
CA SER A 210 3.63 -15.82 9.32
C SER A 210 3.98 -15.51 7.85
N LEU A 211 3.15 -14.71 7.20
CA LEU A 211 3.38 -14.20 5.87
C LEU A 211 4.07 -12.83 5.97
N LYS A 212 5.31 -12.76 5.48
CA LYS A 212 6.13 -11.55 5.56
C LYS A 212 6.31 -10.92 4.19
N PHE A 213 6.04 -9.64 4.10
CA PHE A 213 6.22 -8.87 2.87
C PHE A 213 6.59 -7.43 3.17
N THR A 214 7.07 -6.73 2.17
CA THR A 214 7.48 -5.34 2.27
C THR A 214 6.85 -4.51 1.16
N SER A 215 6.52 -3.26 1.46
CA SER A 215 6.12 -2.33 0.41
C SER A 215 7.29 -2.08 -0.55
N ILE A 216 6.95 -1.76 -1.79
CA ILE A 216 7.88 -1.36 -2.84
C ILE A 216 7.53 0.04 -3.33
N ARG A 217 8.49 0.67 -3.98
CA ARG A 217 8.27 1.89 -4.78
C ARG A 217 8.16 1.51 -6.25
N PRO A 218 7.26 2.16 -7.03
CA PRO A 218 7.18 1.96 -8.48
C PRO A 218 8.42 2.49 -9.20
#